data_e8104bb51d26477bd0b3aba858568bac
#
_entry.id   e8104bb51d26477bd0b3aba858568bac
#
_cell.length_a   1.000
_cell.length_b   1.000
_cell.length_c   1.000
_cell.angle_alpha   90.00
_cell.angle_beta   90.00
_cell.angle_gamma   90.00
#
_symmetry.space_group_name_H-M   'P 1'
#
loop_
_entity.id
_entity.type
_entity.pdbx_description
1 polymer ?
#
loop_
_entity_poly.entity_id
_entity_poly.type
_entity_poly.pdbx_seq_one_letter_code
_entity_poly.pdbx_strand_id
1 'polypeptide(L)' 'ESGDKEYEILVDNVVAKENVSRFATHQGYQVQATEQGDDILLKLTR' A
#
# COMPACT_ATOMS: atom_id res chain seq x y z
N GLU A 1 13.15 12.16 -10.41
CA GLU A 1 12.66 12.64 -10.23
C GLU A 1 11.61 13.22 -9.43
N SER A 2 11.51 14.27 -9.46
CA SER A 2 10.61 14.84 -8.60
C SER A 2 9.23 14.57 -9.08
N GLY A 3 8.31 14.56 -8.20
CA GLY A 3 6.96 14.26 -8.52
C GLY A 3 6.56 12.85 -8.18
N ASP A 4 7.53 11.98 -8.08
CA ASP A 4 7.23 10.61 -7.70
C ASP A 4 7.00 10.55 -6.22
N LYS A 5 5.96 9.85 -5.82
CA LYS A 5 5.64 9.68 -4.40
C LYS A 5 5.58 8.21 -4.09
N GLU A 6 6.27 7.83 -3.04
CA GLU A 6 6.27 6.45 -2.57
C GLU A 6 5.97 6.45 -1.10
N TYR A 7 5.09 5.55 -0.71
CA TYR A 7 4.75 5.35 0.69
C TYR A 7 4.77 3.87 0.97
N GLU A 8 5.20 3.51 2.17
CA GLU A 8 5.15 2.13 2.61
C GLU A 8 4.35 2.07 3.89
N ILE A 9 3.38 1.16 3.90
CA ILE A 9 2.49 1.01 5.04
C ILE A 9 2.49 -0.45 5.43
N LEU A 10 2.79 -0.72 6.70
CA LEU A 10 2.78 -2.08 7.19
C LEU A 10 1.46 -2.33 7.90
N VAL A 11 0.76 -3.38 7.47
CA VAL A 11 -0.51 -3.76 8.07
C VAL A 11 -0.41 -5.21 8.50
N ASP A 12 -1.25 -5.59 9.47
CA ASP A 12 -1.15 -6.92 10.04
C ASP A 12 -2.42 -7.75 9.82
N ASN A 13 -3.31 -7.30 8.95
CA ASN A 13 -4.47 -8.12 8.62
C ASN A 13 -4.99 -7.75 7.23
N VAL A 14 -5.82 -8.66 6.69
CA VAL A 14 -6.30 -8.52 5.34
C VAL A 14 -7.30 -7.37 5.21
N VAL A 15 -8.09 -7.15 6.26
CA VAL A 15 -9.08 -6.07 6.21
C VAL A 15 -8.39 -4.72 6.06
N ALA A 16 -7.33 -4.51 6.84
CA ALA A 16 -6.58 -3.27 6.74
C ALA A 16 -5.94 -3.14 5.37
N LYS A 17 -5.39 -4.25 4.85
CA LYS A 17 -4.78 -4.23 3.51
C LYS A 17 -5.81 -3.79 2.47
N GLU A 18 -7.01 -4.37 2.52
CA GLU A 18 -8.02 -4.05 1.53
C GLU A 18 -8.48 -2.60 1.64
N ASN A 19 -8.65 -2.12 2.86
CA ASN A 19 -9.09 -0.74 3.04
C ASN A 19 -8.07 0.25 2.53
N VAL A 20 -6.79 0.03 2.86
CA VAL A 20 -5.74 0.93 2.42
C VAL A 20 -5.61 0.87 0.90
N SER A 21 -5.66 -0.35 0.34
CA SER A 21 -5.53 -0.51 -1.11
C SER A 21 -6.65 0.21 -1.84
N ARG A 22 -7.87 0.08 -1.35
CA ARG A 22 -9.00 0.74 -1.98
C ARG A 22 -8.84 2.26 -1.93
N PHE A 23 -8.48 2.77 -0.75
CA PHE A 23 -8.31 4.21 -0.60
C PHE A 23 -7.20 4.72 -1.51
N ALA A 24 -6.07 4.04 -1.53
CA ALA A 24 -4.94 4.48 -2.33
C ALA A 24 -5.27 4.45 -3.82
N THR A 25 -5.97 3.41 -4.27
CA THR A 25 -6.37 3.33 -5.67
C THR A 25 -7.28 4.49 -6.04
N HIS A 26 -8.18 4.86 -5.14
CA HIS A 26 -9.06 5.99 -5.37
C HIS A 26 -8.28 7.29 -5.51
N GLN A 27 -7.14 7.39 -4.83
CA GLN A 27 -6.31 8.58 -4.89
C GLN A 27 -5.33 8.56 -6.07
N GLY A 28 -5.36 7.50 -6.87
CA GLY A 28 -4.51 7.44 -8.04
C GLY A 28 -3.17 6.75 -7.80
N TYR A 29 -3.00 6.10 -6.67
CA TYR A 29 -1.78 5.36 -6.38
C TYR A 29 -1.84 3.96 -6.95
N GLN A 30 -0.67 3.42 -7.27
CA GLN A 30 -0.52 2.01 -7.54
C GLN A 30 -0.15 1.33 -6.25
N VAL A 31 -0.74 0.18 -6.00
CA VAL A 31 -0.57 -0.52 -4.73
C VAL A 31 0.06 -1.87 -4.99
N GLN A 32 1.15 -2.16 -4.28
CA GLN A 32 1.78 -3.47 -4.31
C GLN A 32 1.80 -4.02 -2.90
N ALA A 33 1.36 -5.25 -2.74
CA ALA A 33 1.33 -5.90 -1.44
C ALA A 33 2.35 -7.02 -1.42
N THR A 34 3.17 -7.04 -0.38
CA THR A 34 4.18 -8.07 -0.18
C THR A 34 4.01 -8.64 1.21
N GLU A 35 3.92 -9.96 1.30
CA GLU A 35 3.81 -10.61 2.60
C GLU A 35 5.17 -10.71 3.25
N GLN A 36 5.25 -10.32 4.51
CA GLN A 36 6.49 -10.39 5.28
C GLN A 36 6.17 -11.02 6.63
N GLY A 37 6.36 -12.34 6.72
CA GLY A 37 6.01 -13.04 7.92
C GLY A 37 4.51 -12.96 8.17
N ASP A 38 4.14 -12.42 9.31
CA ASP A 38 2.73 -12.26 9.66
C ASP A 38 2.18 -10.93 9.21
N ASP A 39 3.02 -10.09 8.64
CA ASP A 39 2.60 -8.75 8.25
C ASP A 39 2.53 -8.62 6.74
N ILE A 40 1.89 -7.55 6.29
CA ILE A 40 1.78 -7.27 4.87
C ILE A 40 2.30 -5.86 4.65
N LEU A 41 3.28 -5.73 3.78
CA LEU A 41 3.82 -4.42 3.42
C LEU A 41 3.14 -3.93 2.16
N LEU A 42 2.52 -2.77 2.25
CA LEU A 42 1.86 -2.15 1.10
C LEU A 42 2.74 -1.02 0.60
N LYS A 43 3.11 -1.09 -0.65
CA LYS A 43 3.90 -0.05 -1.27
C LYS A 43 3.00 0.73 -2.22
N LEU A 44 2.88 2.01 -1.97
CA LEU A 44 2.05 2.91 -2.75
C LEU A 44 2.96 3.79 -3.57
N THR A 45 2.74 3.81 -4.88
CA THR A 45 3.52 4.66 -5.76
C THR A 45 2.58 5.47 -6.64
N ARG A 46 3.04 6.64 -6.99
CA ARG A 46 2.22 7.52 -7.79
C ARG A 46 3.00 8.24 -8.87
#